data_73183286d5db8a9493d4f4befb68f656
#
_entry.id   73183286d5db8a9493d4f4befb68f656
#
_cell.length_a   1.000
_cell.length_b   1.000
_cell.length_c   1.000
_cell.angle_alpha   90.00
_cell.angle_beta   90.00
_cell.angle_gamma   90.00
#
_symmetry.space_group_name_H-M   'P 1'
#
loop_
_entity.id
_entity.type
_entity.pdbx_description
1 polymer ?
#
loop_
_entity_poly.entity_id
_entity_poly.type
_entity_poly.pdbx_seq_one_letter_code
_entity_poly.pdbx_strand_id
1 'polypeptide(L)'
;MVRSRVVAATLLVGFCLSTALWAQSPKELRKLTDEEVAKIQAALPEKAVAKPAQPRKMLIFWRCEGFFHTSIPVINEALKMMGEKTGAFEVTAVTDDYSVFNADTLKQFDIVCLNNTTHLKFDPKTTPERCQALLDFVKNGKGLVGVHAACDNFYEWPEAADIMGSRFTAHPWTSNMTEAIKLDEPDHPLTAPFHGQGFKVKDEIYRTAPGVYSREKQLVLMSLDMSDPATKNVKGVIESDNDTGITWVKDVGKGRLFYCSLGHNNEIFMTAPILEHYLRGIQFAAGDFPVPTKPKASVKGSGMEQQLAKIKTYDFGDSRLALTEFSDEIRKAYGKPEELKKYEAALIDVLTSDAKYAGKQYACRELSIIGTDQSVPVLAGMLTNQEYSDMARYALERIPGEAVNKALVAALTKAEGKAKIGIVNSLGERGCVAATAEIAKCTGGSDKMLCGAAISALGKIGCADAVKALDAALESAPDNEKTLVYDALLKAAEKMVSQGERPAALRIYRNLNKQGVPQLVRTAALKGMVNAAGRGETK
;
A
#
# COMPACT_ATOMS: atom_id res chain seq x y z
N MET A 1 58.48 5.04 -36.34
CA MET A 1 57.16 5.02 -37.01
C MET A 1 56.51 3.69 -36.65
N VAL A 2 55.66 3.67 -35.62
CA VAL A 2 54.88 2.49 -35.25
C VAL A 2 53.40 2.97 -35.24
N ARG A 3 52.62 2.45 -36.17
CA ARG A 3 51.20 2.72 -36.32
C ARG A 3 50.43 1.84 -35.36
N SER A 4 49.79 2.43 -34.36
CA SER A 4 48.83 1.79 -33.45
C SER A 4 47.49 1.64 -34.19
N ARG A 5 46.99 0.41 -34.33
CA ARG A 5 45.63 0.11 -34.82
C ARG A 5 44.69 0.03 -33.61
N VAL A 6 43.75 0.95 -33.55
CA VAL A 6 42.61 0.89 -32.64
C VAL A 6 41.58 -0.03 -33.27
N VAL A 7 41.27 -1.14 -32.60
CA VAL A 7 40.16 -2.03 -32.95
C VAL A 7 38.93 -1.55 -32.16
N ALA A 8 37.95 -0.99 -32.87
CA ALA A 8 36.66 -0.67 -32.32
C ALA A 8 35.82 -1.96 -32.25
N ALA A 9 35.53 -2.44 -31.05
CA ALA A 9 34.59 -3.53 -30.84
C ALA A 9 33.18 -2.94 -30.76
N THR A 10 32.39 -3.14 -31.80
CA THR A 10 30.97 -2.79 -31.85
C THR A 10 30.20 -3.89 -31.12
N LEU A 11 29.70 -3.60 -29.89
CA LEU A 11 28.76 -4.45 -29.20
C LEU A 11 27.37 -4.28 -29.86
N LEU A 12 26.98 -5.28 -30.65
CA LEU A 12 25.57 -5.45 -31.05
C LEU A 12 24.79 -5.95 -29.85
N VAL A 13 24.03 -5.05 -29.20
CA VAL A 13 22.97 -5.40 -28.26
C VAL A 13 21.78 -5.90 -29.10
N GLY A 14 21.68 -7.22 -29.21
CA GLY A 14 20.50 -7.87 -29.78
C GLY A 14 19.27 -7.63 -28.91
N PHE A 15 18.43 -6.69 -29.30
CA PHE A 15 17.07 -6.54 -28.77
C PHE A 15 16.26 -7.72 -29.32
N CYS A 16 16.14 -8.82 -28.56
CA CYS A 16 15.11 -9.82 -28.80
C CYS A 16 13.75 -9.19 -28.53
N LEU A 17 13.16 -8.57 -29.55
CA LEU A 17 11.72 -8.34 -29.61
C LEU A 17 11.05 -9.71 -29.71
N SER A 18 10.68 -10.30 -28.56
CA SER A 18 9.68 -11.34 -28.53
C SER A 18 8.34 -10.68 -28.93
N THR A 19 8.04 -10.65 -30.20
CA THR A 19 6.68 -10.44 -30.70
C THR A 19 5.86 -11.61 -30.16
N ALA A 20 5.17 -11.40 -29.03
CA ALA A 20 4.09 -12.27 -28.64
C ALA A 20 3.11 -12.28 -29.83
N LEU A 21 3.03 -13.40 -30.53
CA LEU A 21 2.00 -13.67 -31.52
C LEU A 21 0.68 -13.71 -30.73
N TRP A 22 -0.02 -12.58 -30.69
CA TRP A 22 -1.40 -12.52 -30.20
C TRP A 22 -2.22 -13.40 -31.13
N ALA A 23 -2.74 -14.49 -30.61
CA ALA A 23 -3.64 -15.34 -31.39
C ALA A 23 -4.88 -14.53 -31.73
N GLN A 24 -5.05 -14.18 -32.99
CA GLN A 24 -6.27 -13.51 -33.46
C GLN A 24 -7.48 -14.41 -33.18
N SER A 25 -8.60 -13.80 -32.77
CA SER A 25 -9.85 -14.52 -32.61
C SER A 25 -10.15 -15.33 -33.85
N PRO A 26 -10.46 -16.62 -33.73
CA PRO A 26 -10.81 -17.42 -34.90
C PRO A 26 -12.11 -16.89 -35.54
N LYS A 27 -12.25 -17.02 -36.84
CA LYS A 27 -13.49 -16.65 -37.53
C LYS A 27 -14.71 -17.46 -37.06
N GLU A 28 -14.47 -18.71 -36.62
CA GLU A 28 -15.49 -19.61 -36.07
C GLU A 28 -14.92 -20.29 -34.83
N LEU A 29 -15.77 -20.46 -33.81
CA LEU A 29 -15.41 -21.21 -32.61
C LEU A 29 -15.38 -22.72 -32.93
N ARG A 30 -14.44 -23.44 -32.32
CA ARG A 30 -14.40 -24.88 -32.42
C ARG A 30 -15.66 -25.53 -31.84
N LYS A 31 -16.05 -26.66 -32.36
CA LYS A 31 -17.07 -27.53 -31.74
C LYS A 31 -16.46 -28.27 -30.54
N LEU A 32 -17.26 -28.52 -29.53
CA LEU A 32 -16.88 -29.37 -28.41
C LEU A 32 -16.84 -30.85 -28.86
N THR A 33 -16.01 -31.63 -28.19
CA THR A 33 -16.04 -33.10 -28.31
C THR A 33 -17.21 -33.67 -27.50
N ASP A 34 -17.65 -34.88 -27.86
CA ASP A 34 -18.69 -35.58 -27.11
C ASP A 34 -18.30 -35.80 -25.63
N GLU A 35 -17.01 -36.00 -25.37
CA GLU A 35 -16.48 -36.13 -24.00
C GLU A 35 -16.61 -34.82 -23.20
N GLU A 36 -16.29 -33.67 -23.80
CA GLU A 36 -16.46 -32.36 -23.16
C GLU A 36 -17.94 -32.10 -22.86
N VAL A 37 -18.83 -32.38 -23.82
CA VAL A 37 -20.29 -32.25 -23.63
C VAL A 37 -20.77 -33.15 -22.49
N ALA A 38 -20.33 -34.39 -22.43
CA ALA A 38 -20.72 -35.33 -21.37
C ALA A 38 -20.26 -34.88 -20.00
N LYS A 39 -19.02 -34.35 -19.89
CA LYS A 39 -18.47 -33.79 -18.63
C LYS A 39 -19.26 -32.56 -18.17
N ILE A 40 -19.59 -31.65 -19.08
CA ILE A 40 -20.43 -30.50 -18.76
C ILE A 40 -21.80 -31.01 -18.26
N GLN A 41 -22.46 -31.89 -18.99
CA GLN A 41 -23.78 -32.45 -18.61
C GLN A 41 -23.79 -33.05 -17.22
N ALA A 42 -22.76 -33.81 -16.87
CA ALA A 42 -22.62 -34.44 -15.57
C ALA A 42 -22.42 -33.43 -14.42
N ALA A 43 -21.84 -32.26 -14.71
CA ALA A 43 -21.56 -31.22 -13.73
C ALA A 43 -22.68 -30.16 -13.62
N LEU A 44 -23.64 -30.13 -14.52
CA LEU A 44 -24.70 -29.12 -14.52
C LEU A 44 -25.63 -29.24 -13.31
N PRO A 45 -26.01 -28.10 -12.70
CA PRO A 45 -27.09 -28.07 -11.71
C PRO A 45 -28.39 -28.67 -12.23
N GLU A 46 -29.16 -29.32 -11.36
CA GLU A 46 -30.39 -30.01 -11.76
C GLU A 46 -31.58 -29.06 -12.00
N LYS A 47 -31.60 -27.91 -11.32
CA LYS A 47 -32.70 -26.93 -11.37
C LYS A 47 -32.23 -25.53 -11.04
N ALA A 48 -33.02 -24.52 -11.40
CA ALA A 48 -32.86 -23.16 -10.98
C ALA A 48 -32.85 -23.02 -9.44
N VAL A 49 -32.03 -22.15 -8.91
CA VAL A 49 -31.96 -21.87 -7.47
C VAL A 49 -33.17 -21.06 -6.99
N ALA A 50 -33.63 -20.15 -7.84
CA ALA A 50 -34.86 -19.40 -7.65
C ALA A 50 -35.70 -19.46 -8.91
N LYS A 51 -37.04 -19.47 -8.75
CA LYS A 51 -37.94 -19.40 -9.90
C LYS A 51 -37.79 -18.04 -10.59
N PRO A 52 -37.46 -17.97 -11.90
CA PRO A 52 -37.43 -16.73 -12.62
C PRO A 52 -38.76 -15.96 -12.55
N ALA A 53 -38.71 -14.66 -12.30
CA ALA A 53 -39.92 -13.83 -12.26
C ALA A 53 -40.57 -13.68 -13.65
N GLN A 54 -39.77 -13.83 -14.70
CA GLN A 54 -40.19 -13.83 -16.11
C GLN A 54 -39.14 -14.63 -16.92
N PRO A 55 -39.44 -15.02 -18.17
CA PRO A 55 -38.42 -15.60 -19.05
C PRO A 55 -37.21 -14.67 -19.16
N ARG A 56 -36.02 -15.17 -18.83
CA ARG A 56 -34.78 -14.41 -18.86
C ARG A 56 -33.98 -14.72 -20.09
N LYS A 57 -33.58 -13.69 -20.83
CA LYS A 57 -32.80 -13.81 -22.06
C LYS A 57 -31.37 -13.32 -21.82
N MET A 58 -30.40 -14.15 -22.20
CA MET A 58 -28.98 -13.85 -22.08
C MET A 58 -28.31 -13.67 -23.43
N LEU A 59 -27.52 -12.59 -23.55
CA LEU A 59 -26.53 -12.40 -24.59
C LEU A 59 -25.17 -12.84 -24.03
N ILE A 60 -24.49 -13.77 -24.72
CA ILE A 60 -23.06 -14.05 -24.46
C ILE A 60 -22.24 -13.32 -25.51
N PHE A 61 -21.35 -12.47 -25.04
CA PHE A 61 -20.39 -11.72 -25.87
C PHE A 61 -18.97 -12.22 -25.58
N TRP A 62 -18.23 -12.64 -26.65
CA TRP A 62 -16.92 -13.31 -26.50
C TRP A 62 -15.78 -12.69 -27.31
N ARG A 63 -15.87 -11.44 -27.73
CA ARG A 63 -14.85 -10.77 -28.54
C ARG A 63 -13.52 -10.64 -27.81
N CYS A 64 -12.43 -11.01 -28.50
CA CYS A 64 -11.05 -10.82 -28.05
C CYS A 64 -10.29 -9.98 -29.07
N GLU A 65 -9.86 -8.79 -28.66
CA GLU A 65 -8.93 -7.96 -29.42
C GLU A 65 -7.48 -8.17 -28.92
N GLY A 66 -7.34 -8.79 -27.74
CA GLY A 66 -6.10 -9.27 -27.13
C GLY A 66 -5.97 -10.79 -27.20
N PHE A 67 -5.66 -11.43 -26.07
CA PHE A 67 -5.49 -12.88 -25.98
C PHE A 67 -6.82 -13.60 -26.16
N PHE A 68 -6.83 -14.65 -26.98
CA PHE A 68 -8.00 -15.52 -27.19
C PHE A 68 -7.92 -16.75 -26.27
N HIS A 69 -8.91 -16.91 -25.39
CA HIS A 69 -9.00 -18.04 -24.47
C HIS A 69 -9.68 -19.25 -25.13
N THR A 70 -9.02 -20.39 -25.08
CA THR A 70 -9.53 -21.64 -25.69
C THR A 70 -10.75 -22.21 -24.97
N SER A 71 -11.05 -21.74 -23.77
CA SER A 71 -12.24 -22.11 -22.97
C SER A 71 -13.53 -21.41 -23.44
N ILE A 72 -13.46 -20.37 -24.25
CA ILE A 72 -14.63 -19.62 -24.75
C ILE A 72 -15.72 -20.54 -25.29
N PRO A 73 -15.47 -21.49 -26.22
CA PRO A 73 -16.50 -22.38 -26.72
C PRO A 73 -17.09 -23.32 -25.67
N VAL A 74 -16.26 -23.77 -24.71
CA VAL A 74 -16.72 -24.62 -23.59
C VAL A 74 -17.67 -23.85 -22.69
N ILE A 75 -17.35 -22.61 -22.35
CA ILE A 75 -18.17 -21.75 -21.51
C ILE A 75 -19.49 -21.40 -22.20
N ASN A 76 -19.44 -21.02 -23.47
CA ASN A 76 -20.66 -20.74 -24.26
C ASN A 76 -21.64 -21.93 -24.23
N GLU A 77 -21.15 -23.14 -24.47
CA GLU A 77 -21.98 -24.34 -24.48
C GLU A 77 -22.46 -24.72 -23.09
N ALA A 78 -21.60 -24.65 -22.07
CA ALA A 78 -21.97 -24.93 -20.68
C ALA A 78 -23.07 -23.97 -20.17
N LEU A 79 -22.99 -22.69 -20.47
CA LEU A 79 -24.03 -21.72 -20.10
C LEU A 79 -25.34 -21.96 -20.85
N LYS A 80 -25.28 -22.31 -22.15
CA LYS A 80 -26.46 -22.67 -22.93
C LYS A 80 -27.14 -23.89 -22.34
N MET A 81 -26.40 -24.98 -22.15
CA MET A 81 -26.92 -26.23 -21.56
C MET A 81 -27.45 -26.01 -20.13
N MET A 82 -26.80 -25.15 -19.35
CA MET A 82 -27.25 -24.77 -17.99
C MET A 82 -28.63 -24.10 -18.05
N GLY A 83 -28.79 -23.12 -18.94
CA GLY A 83 -30.08 -22.44 -19.13
C GLY A 83 -31.18 -23.39 -19.55
N GLU A 84 -30.91 -24.26 -20.54
CA GLU A 84 -31.85 -25.29 -21.06
C GLU A 84 -32.25 -26.31 -19.98
N LYS A 85 -31.28 -26.84 -19.21
CA LYS A 85 -31.54 -27.83 -18.16
C LYS A 85 -32.31 -27.26 -16.98
N THR A 86 -31.93 -26.08 -16.53
CA THR A 86 -32.46 -25.49 -15.29
C THR A 86 -33.71 -24.64 -15.50
N GLY A 87 -33.94 -24.14 -16.71
CA GLY A 87 -34.98 -23.14 -16.99
C GLY A 87 -34.77 -21.80 -16.33
N ALA A 88 -33.56 -21.53 -15.82
CA ALA A 88 -33.23 -20.29 -15.12
C ALA A 88 -33.09 -19.08 -16.06
N PHE A 89 -32.64 -19.32 -17.28
CA PHE A 89 -32.48 -18.35 -18.36
C PHE A 89 -32.36 -19.07 -19.71
N GLU A 90 -32.47 -18.30 -20.78
CA GLU A 90 -32.27 -18.79 -22.16
C GLU A 90 -31.09 -17.98 -22.76
N VAL A 91 -30.10 -18.66 -23.32
CA VAL A 91 -29.05 -18.03 -24.14
C VAL A 91 -29.61 -17.81 -25.54
N THR A 92 -30.08 -16.61 -25.83
CA THR A 92 -30.72 -16.26 -27.10
C THR A 92 -29.76 -15.71 -28.14
N ALA A 93 -28.54 -15.29 -27.74
CA ALA A 93 -27.50 -14.85 -28.66
C ALA A 93 -26.11 -15.16 -28.12
N VAL A 94 -25.22 -15.61 -29.01
CA VAL A 94 -23.77 -15.80 -28.77
C VAL A 94 -23.05 -15.15 -29.93
N THR A 95 -22.29 -14.07 -29.67
CA THR A 95 -21.68 -13.27 -30.74
C THR A 95 -20.41 -12.57 -30.27
N ASP A 96 -19.60 -12.16 -31.26
CA ASP A 96 -18.45 -11.25 -31.10
C ASP A 96 -18.64 -9.92 -31.85
N ASP A 97 -19.84 -9.70 -32.40
CA ASP A 97 -20.15 -8.50 -33.16
C ASP A 97 -20.56 -7.34 -32.24
N TYR A 98 -19.77 -6.27 -32.27
CA TYR A 98 -20.04 -5.04 -31.52
C TYR A 98 -21.37 -4.37 -31.85
N SER A 99 -21.99 -4.67 -32.99
CA SER A 99 -23.27 -4.08 -33.39
C SER A 99 -24.41 -4.38 -32.42
N VAL A 100 -24.26 -5.40 -31.56
CA VAL A 100 -25.23 -5.70 -30.51
C VAL A 100 -25.31 -4.67 -29.40
N PHE A 101 -24.24 -3.88 -29.21
CA PHE A 101 -24.19 -2.83 -28.18
C PHE A 101 -24.83 -1.53 -28.67
N ASN A 102 -26.12 -1.59 -28.87
CA ASN A 102 -27.01 -0.45 -29.10
C ASN A 102 -28.30 -0.63 -28.28
N ALA A 103 -29.01 0.44 -27.99
CA ALA A 103 -30.17 0.42 -27.09
C ALA A 103 -31.30 -0.52 -27.60
N ASP A 104 -31.53 -0.56 -28.92
CA ASP A 104 -32.60 -1.36 -29.52
C ASP A 104 -32.34 -2.86 -29.47
N THR A 105 -31.09 -3.26 -29.61
CA THR A 105 -30.69 -4.67 -29.49
C THR A 105 -30.64 -5.09 -28.03
N LEU A 106 -29.98 -4.31 -27.17
CA LEU A 106 -29.77 -4.65 -25.76
C LEU A 106 -31.07 -4.75 -24.96
N LYS A 107 -32.11 -3.96 -25.29
CA LYS A 107 -33.43 -4.06 -24.61
C LYS A 107 -34.08 -5.43 -24.69
N GLN A 108 -33.68 -6.30 -25.65
CA GLN A 108 -34.20 -7.65 -25.83
C GLN A 108 -33.65 -8.64 -24.80
N PHE A 109 -32.60 -8.29 -24.09
CA PHE A 109 -31.93 -9.16 -23.13
C PHE A 109 -32.16 -8.68 -21.69
N ASP A 110 -32.01 -9.62 -20.77
CA ASP A 110 -32.01 -9.37 -19.32
C ASP A 110 -30.61 -9.44 -18.74
N ILE A 111 -29.70 -10.15 -19.42
CA ILE A 111 -28.33 -10.41 -18.97
C ILE A 111 -27.39 -10.26 -20.16
N VAL A 112 -26.28 -9.56 -19.95
CA VAL A 112 -25.09 -9.58 -20.82
C VAL A 112 -23.99 -10.33 -20.08
N CYS A 113 -23.47 -11.39 -20.67
CA CYS A 113 -22.33 -12.14 -20.20
C CYS A 113 -21.10 -11.82 -21.06
N LEU A 114 -20.07 -11.23 -20.47
CA LEU A 114 -18.78 -11.04 -21.10
C LEU A 114 -17.93 -12.29 -20.84
N ASN A 115 -17.86 -13.18 -21.82
CA ASN A 115 -17.14 -14.45 -21.70
C ASN A 115 -15.72 -14.32 -22.21
N ASN A 116 -14.75 -14.25 -21.29
CA ASN A 116 -13.32 -14.20 -21.61
C ASN A 116 -12.95 -13.11 -22.63
N THR A 117 -13.67 -11.99 -22.61
CA THR A 117 -13.41 -10.86 -23.49
C THR A 117 -12.11 -10.15 -23.12
N THR A 118 -11.33 -9.74 -24.12
CA THR A 118 -10.05 -9.04 -23.90
C THR A 118 -9.92 -7.81 -24.80
N HIS A 119 -9.39 -6.72 -24.24
CA HIS A 119 -9.07 -5.47 -24.94
C HIS A 119 -10.21 -4.92 -25.81
N LEU A 120 -11.45 -5.02 -25.33
CA LEU A 120 -12.61 -4.55 -26.05
C LEU A 120 -12.51 -3.08 -26.44
N LYS A 121 -12.91 -2.76 -27.64
CA LYS A 121 -12.96 -1.39 -28.18
C LYS A 121 -14.17 -0.63 -27.64
N PHE A 122 -14.14 -0.33 -26.36
CA PHE A 122 -15.06 0.57 -25.67
C PHE A 122 -14.28 1.80 -25.19
N ASP A 123 -14.51 2.92 -25.85
CA ASP A 123 -13.91 4.20 -25.52
C ASP A 123 -14.99 5.28 -25.61
N PRO A 124 -15.30 6.00 -24.54
CA PRO A 124 -16.30 7.07 -24.56
C PRO A 124 -16.04 8.17 -25.57
N LYS A 125 -14.80 8.32 -26.05
CA LYS A 125 -14.42 9.33 -27.06
C LYS A 125 -14.65 8.87 -28.49
N THR A 126 -14.42 7.58 -28.78
CA THR A 126 -14.47 7.04 -30.14
C THR A 126 -15.67 6.13 -30.40
N THR A 127 -16.26 5.56 -29.34
CA THR A 127 -17.44 4.69 -29.38
C THR A 127 -18.47 5.05 -28.29
N PRO A 128 -18.89 6.33 -28.19
CA PRO A 128 -19.74 6.80 -27.07
C PRO A 128 -21.10 6.10 -27.03
N GLU A 129 -21.72 5.83 -28.18
CA GLU A 129 -23.03 5.18 -28.26
C GLU A 129 -23.00 3.75 -27.69
N ARG A 130 -21.95 2.99 -28.02
CA ARG A 130 -21.73 1.63 -27.51
C ARG A 130 -21.50 1.64 -26.00
N CYS A 131 -20.69 2.56 -25.52
CA CYS A 131 -20.44 2.74 -24.09
C CYS A 131 -21.72 3.10 -23.35
N GLN A 132 -22.47 4.07 -23.85
CA GLN A 132 -23.72 4.50 -23.25
C GLN A 132 -24.77 3.39 -23.24
N ALA A 133 -24.90 2.63 -24.33
CA ALA A 133 -25.86 1.51 -24.40
C ALA A 133 -25.60 0.44 -23.34
N LEU A 134 -24.33 0.02 -23.12
CA LEU A 134 -23.97 -0.94 -22.06
C LEU A 134 -24.20 -0.35 -20.67
N LEU A 135 -23.84 0.93 -20.47
CA LEU A 135 -24.01 1.62 -19.19
C LEU A 135 -25.48 1.71 -18.80
N ASP A 136 -26.32 2.15 -19.73
CA ASP A 136 -27.76 2.27 -19.54
C ASP A 136 -28.42 0.92 -19.33
N PHE A 137 -27.99 -0.10 -20.06
CA PHE A 137 -28.47 -1.48 -19.88
C PHE A 137 -28.31 -1.91 -18.41
N VAL A 138 -27.10 -1.79 -17.87
CA VAL A 138 -26.84 -2.22 -16.49
C VAL A 138 -27.52 -1.29 -15.48
N LYS A 139 -27.31 0.04 -15.60
CA LYS A 139 -27.84 1.00 -14.61
C LYS A 139 -29.39 1.02 -14.52
N ASN A 140 -30.08 0.65 -15.58
CA ASN A 140 -31.55 0.60 -15.62
C ASN A 140 -32.14 -0.73 -15.13
N GLY A 141 -31.33 -1.65 -14.59
CA GLY A 141 -31.85 -2.81 -13.85
C GLY A 141 -31.52 -4.18 -14.46
N LYS A 142 -30.71 -4.22 -15.51
CA LYS A 142 -30.28 -5.46 -16.15
C LYS A 142 -29.01 -6.02 -15.54
N GLY A 143 -28.70 -7.30 -15.83
CA GLY A 143 -27.56 -8.03 -15.30
C GLY A 143 -26.33 -7.97 -16.17
N LEU A 144 -25.17 -7.77 -15.55
CA LEU A 144 -23.86 -7.97 -16.16
C LEU A 144 -23.14 -9.15 -15.49
N VAL A 145 -22.64 -10.08 -16.29
CA VAL A 145 -21.85 -11.23 -15.84
C VAL A 145 -20.48 -11.13 -16.47
N GLY A 146 -19.44 -11.17 -15.66
CA GLY A 146 -18.05 -11.21 -16.12
C GLY A 146 -17.41 -12.57 -15.83
N VAL A 147 -16.80 -13.18 -16.83
CA VAL A 147 -16.09 -14.46 -16.71
C VAL A 147 -14.62 -14.22 -16.97
N HIS A 148 -13.78 -14.59 -16.04
CA HIS A 148 -12.30 -14.57 -16.10
C HIS A 148 -11.75 -13.29 -16.74
N ALA A 149 -11.36 -13.33 -18.02
CA ALA A 149 -10.74 -12.20 -18.72
C ALA A 149 -11.69 -11.02 -18.98
N ALA A 150 -12.95 -11.08 -18.55
CA ALA A 150 -13.86 -9.94 -18.66
C ALA A 150 -13.34 -8.67 -17.96
N CYS A 151 -12.38 -8.75 -17.04
CA CYS A 151 -11.71 -7.61 -16.43
C CYS A 151 -10.46 -7.14 -17.20
N ASP A 152 -10.03 -7.83 -18.26
CA ASP A 152 -8.97 -7.40 -19.17
C ASP A 152 -9.51 -6.47 -20.27
N ASN A 153 -10.32 -5.49 -19.85
CA ASN A 153 -11.03 -4.58 -20.72
C ASN A 153 -11.10 -3.16 -20.14
N PHE A 154 -11.72 -2.27 -20.88
CA PHE A 154 -12.10 -0.91 -20.47
C PHE A 154 -10.93 -0.03 -20.05
N TYR A 155 -9.78 -0.17 -20.70
CA TYR A 155 -8.57 0.61 -20.39
C TYR A 155 -8.78 2.12 -20.59
N GLU A 156 -9.56 2.50 -21.59
CA GLU A 156 -9.90 3.89 -21.90
C GLU A 156 -11.24 4.34 -21.26
N TRP A 157 -11.88 3.44 -20.48
CA TRP A 157 -13.18 3.72 -19.87
C TRP A 157 -13.21 3.37 -18.38
N PRO A 158 -12.70 4.29 -17.50
CA PRO A 158 -12.59 4.03 -16.05
C PRO A 158 -13.89 3.68 -15.35
N GLU A 159 -15.04 4.26 -15.79
CA GLU A 159 -16.36 3.96 -15.21
C GLU A 159 -16.75 2.49 -15.41
N ALA A 160 -16.51 1.93 -16.58
CA ALA A 160 -16.80 0.51 -16.84
C ALA A 160 -15.83 -0.41 -16.11
N ALA A 161 -14.56 -0.04 -15.98
CA ALA A 161 -13.59 -0.75 -15.15
C ALA A 161 -14.03 -0.75 -13.67
N ASP A 162 -14.54 0.39 -13.18
CA ASP A 162 -15.10 0.48 -11.81
C ASP A 162 -16.37 -0.38 -11.68
N ILE A 163 -17.26 -0.43 -12.69
CA ILE A 163 -18.43 -1.31 -12.71
C ILE A 163 -17.98 -2.77 -12.64
N MET A 164 -17.02 -3.19 -13.48
CA MET A 164 -16.47 -4.56 -13.47
C MET A 164 -15.78 -4.89 -12.14
N GLY A 165 -15.29 -3.87 -11.43
CA GLY A 165 -14.67 -3.97 -10.11
C GLY A 165 -13.21 -4.43 -10.12
N SER A 166 -12.63 -4.63 -11.30
CA SER A 166 -11.24 -5.01 -11.51
C SER A 166 -10.77 -4.65 -12.90
N ARG A 167 -9.45 -4.56 -13.05
CA ARG A 167 -8.75 -4.48 -14.34
C ARG A 167 -7.45 -5.27 -14.27
N PHE A 168 -7.21 -6.09 -15.30
CA PHE A 168 -6.02 -6.92 -15.40
C PHE A 168 -4.71 -6.12 -15.43
N THR A 169 -3.67 -6.63 -14.77
CA THR A 169 -2.31 -6.09 -14.87
C THR A 169 -1.24 -7.18 -15.05
N ALA A 170 -1.47 -8.38 -14.54
CA ALA A 170 -0.55 -9.51 -14.63
C ALA A 170 -1.26 -10.81 -14.21
N HIS A 171 -0.62 -11.95 -14.43
CA HIS A 171 -1.11 -13.28 -14.01
C HIS A 171 0.05 -14.11 -13.41
N PRO A 172 0.50 -13.83 -12.18
CA PRO A 172 1.58 -14.62 -11.57
C PRO A 172 1.18 -16.09 -11.38
N TRP A 173 -0.10 -16.36 -11.14
CA TRP A 173 -0.67 -17.71 -11.09
C TRP A 173 -1.15 -18.11 -12.49
N THR A 174 -0.36 -18.98 -13.14
CA THR A 174 -0.61 -19.41 -14.52
C THR A 174 -1.56 -20.60 -14.58
N SER A 175 -2.15 -20.86 -15.73
CA SER A 175 -3.13 -21.93 -15.99
C SER A 175 -2.69 -23.36 -15.61
N ASN A 176 -1.40 -23.58 -15.41
CA ASN A 176 -0.86 -24.87 -14.99
C ASN A 176 -0.68 -25.04 -13.49
N MET A 177 -0.87 -23.99 -12.72
CA MET A 177 -0.72 -23.98 -11.27
C MET A 177 -2.05 -24.36 -10.58
N THR A 178 -1.95 -24.74 -9.30
CA THR A 178 -3.10 -25.08 -8.46
C THR A 178 -3.04 -24.18 -7.24
N GLU A 179 -4.02 -23.30 -7.12
CA GLU A 179 -4.12 -22.30 -6.07
C GLU A 179 -5.19 -22.68 -5.04
N ALA A 180 -4.96 -22.25 -3.81
CA ALA A 180 -5.94 -22.34 -2.74
C ALA A 180 -6.87 -21.13 -2.77
N ILE A 181 -8.17 -21.38 -2.72
CA ILE A 181 -9.23 -20.37 -2.63
C ILE A 181 -9.84 -20.44 -1.24
N LYS A 182 -10.00 -19.30 -0.57
CA LYS A 182 -10.79 -19.17 0.66
C LYS A 182 -12.12 -18.49 0.39
N LEU A 183 -13.12 -18.83 1.18
CA LEU A 183 -14.39 -18.11 1.18
C LEU A 183 -14.28 -16.91 2.13
N ASP A 184 -14.40 -15.70 1.62
CA ASP A 184 -14.51 -14.49 2.42
C ASP A 184 -15.90 -14.36 3.04
N GLU A 185 -16.90 -14.91 2.34
CA GLU A 185 -18.31 -14.94 2.74
C GLU A 185 -18.83 -16.39 2.74
N PRO A 186 -18.47 -17.23 3.73
CA PRO A 186 -18.81 -18.67 3.73
C PRO A 186 -20.31 -18.95 3.82
N ASP A 187 -21.07 -18.05 4.46
CA ASP A 187 -22.54 -18.20 4.64
C ASP A 187 -23.35 -17.47 3.56
N HIS A 188 -22.69 -16.87 2.57
CA HIS A 188 -23.38 -16.14 1.50
C HIS A 188 -24.11 -17.12 0.56
N PRO A 189 -25.35 -16.82 0.11
CA PRO A 189 -26.11 -17.74 -0.74
C PRO A 189 -25.39 -18.13 -2.05
N LEU A 190 -24.53 -17.27 -2.60
CA LEU A 190 -23.76 -17.60 -3.81
C LEU A 190 -22.59 -18.56 -3.55
N THR A 191 -22.05 -18.62 -2.34
CA THR A 191 -20.96 -19.54 -1.97
C THR A 191 -21.45 -20.85 -1.38
N ALA A 192 -22.76 -21.04 -1.25
CA ALA A 192 -23.37 -22.27 -0.71
C ALA A 192 -22.85 -23.58 -1.36
N PRO A 193 -22.53 -23.65 -2.68
CA PRO A 193 -22.00 -24.86 -3.30
C PRO A 193 -20.68 -25.36 -2.71
N PHE A 194 -19.95 -24.51 -1.99
CA PHE A 194 -18.64 -24.83 -1.37
C PHE A 194 -18.77 -25.26 0.10
N HIS A 195 -20.00 -25.35 0.66
CA HIS A 195 -20.28 -25.85 2.01
C HIS A 195 -19.47 -25.17 3.13
N GLY A 196 -19.21 -23.86 2.97
CA GLY A 196 -18.47 -23.07 3.95
C GLY A 196 -16.95 -23.31 3.95
N GLN A 197 -16.41 -24.08 3.02
CA GLN A 197 -15.00 -24.45 2.99
C GLN A 197 -14.27 -23.92 1.75
N GLY A 198 -13.02 -23.49 1.95
CA GLY A 198 -12.11 -23.21 0.85
C GLY A 198 -11.79 -24.47 0.03
N PHE A 199 -11.27 -24.28 -1.17
CA PHE A 199 -10.94 -25.36 -2.09
C PHE A 199 -9.66 -25.07 -2.87
N LYS A 200 -9.13 -26.07 -3.56
CA LYS A 200 -8.02 -25.89 -4.51
C LYS A 200 -8.55 -26.00 -5.93
N VAL A 201 -8.01 -25.13 -6.80
CA VAL A 201 -8.40 -25.07 -8.22
C VAL A 201 -7.16 -24.89 -9.09
N LYS A 202 -7.16 -25.56 -10.24
CA LYS A 202 -6.14 -25.35 -11.27
C LYS A 202 -6.71 -24.42 -12.34
N ASP A 203 -6.29 -23.14 -12.29
CA ASP A 203 -6.74 -22.13 -13.26
C ASP A 203 -5.71 -20.98 -13.31
N GLU A 204 -5.88 -20.05 -14.24
CA GLU A 204 -5.11 -18.80 -14.26
C GLU A 204 -5.80 -17.74 -13.41
N ILE A 205 -5.05 -17.08 -12.54
CA ILE A 205 -5.59 -16.02 -11.69
C ILE A 205 -4.92 -14.68 -12.00
N TYR A 206 -5.73 -13.65 -12.15
CA TYR A 206 -5.31 -12.32 -12.51
C TYR A 206 -5.00 -11.45 -11.29
N ARG A 207 -3.87 -10.74 -11.37
CA ARG A 207 -3.61 -9.57 -10.53
C ARG A 207 -4.43 -8.40 -11.03
N THR A 208 -5.02 -7.66 -10.11
CA THR A 208 -5.87 -6.50 -10.40
C THR A 208 -5.09 -5.19 -10.39
N ALA A 209 -5.54 -4.20 -11.16
CA ALA A 209 -4.96 -2.87 -11.18
C ALA A 209 -5.17 -2.14 -9.84
N PRO A 210 -4.14 -1.49 -9.28
CA PRO A 210 -4.30 -0.65 -8.10
C PRO A 210 -5.36 0.44 -8.31
N GLY A 211 -6.21 0.64 -7.30
CA GLY A 211 -7.26 1.68 -7.29
C GLY A 211 -8.55 1.33 -8.04
N VAL A 212 -8.60 0.23 -8.82
CA VAL A 212 -9.83 -0.25 -9.46
C VAL A 212 -10.52 -1.28 -8.57
N TYR A 213 -9.82 -2.35 -8.19
CA TYR A 213 -10.32 -3.32 -7.23
C TYR A 213 -10.36 -2.72 -5.82
N SER A 214 -11.49 -2.90 -5.11
CA SER A 214 -11.64 -2.45 -3.73
C SER A 214 -12.76 -3.20 -3.03
N ARG A 215 -12.46 -3.77 -1.86
CA ARG A 215 -13.48 -4.38 -0.97
C ARG A 215 -14.48 -3.36 -0.41
N GLU A 216 -14.23 -2.06 -0.55
CA GLU A 216 -15.19 -1.02 -0.18
C GLU A 216 -16.25 -0.79 -1.26
N LYS A 217 -15.94 -1.13 -2.51
CA LYS A 217 -16.79 -0.90 -3.68
C LYS A 217 -17.61 -2.11 -4.07
N GLN A 218 -17.20 -3.31 -3.67
CA GLN A 218 -17.82 -4.58 -4.05
C GLN A 218 -17.76 -5.61 -2.93
N LEU A 219 -18.76 -6.45 -2.80
CA LEU A 219 -18.76 -7.58 -1.87
C LEU A 219 -17.94 -8.73 -2.49
N VAL A 220 -16.73 -8.95 -1.98
CA VAL A 220 -15.86 -10.06 -2.37
C VAL A 220 -16.32 -11.31 -1.65
N LEU A 221 -16.66 -12.35 -2.40
CA LEU A 221 -17.18 -13.62 -1.90
C LEU A 221 -16.09 -14.65 -1.67
N MET A 222 -15.10 -14.66 -2.56
CA MET A 222 -13.95 -15.56 -2.53
C MET A 222 -12.68 -14.82 -2.91
N SER A 223 -11.56 -15.20 -2.32
CA SER A 223 -10.22 -14.69 -2.68
C SER A 223 -9.18 -15.81 -2.61
N LEU A 224 -7.98 -15.54 -3.13
CA LEU A 224 -6.84 -16.43 -2.94
C LEU A 224 -6.53 -16.61 -1.46
N ASP A 225 -6.26 -17.85 -1.06
CA ASP A 225 -5.75 -18.15 0.29
C ASP A 225 -4.24 -18.01 0.33
N MET A 226 -3.78 -16.81 0.68
CA MET A 226 -2.35 -16.50 0.79
C MET A 226 -1.70 -17.09 2.07
N SER A 227 -2.45 -17.84 2.89
CA SER A 227 -1.86 -18.67 3.95
C SER A 227 -1.32 -20.01 3.42
N ASP A 228 -1.79 -20.45 2.24
CA ASP A 228 -1.25 -21.63 1.55
C ASP A 228 0.11 -21.30 0.92
N PRO A 229 1.20 -22.02 1.30
CA PRO A 229 2.53 -21.73 0.78
C PRO A 229 2.68 -21.90 -0.74
N ALA A 230 1.92 -22.82 -1.36
CA ALA A 230 1.97 -23.05 -2.80
C ALA A 230 1.37 -21.88 -3.57
N THR A 231 0.33 -21.26 -3.01
CA THR A 231 -0.29 -20.05 -3.57
C THR A 231 0.55 -18.80 -3.33
N LYS A 232 1.10 -18.65 -2.12
CA LYS A 232 1.84 -17.45 -1.71
C LYS A 232 3.23 -17.33 -2.37
N ASN A 233 3.96 -18.45 -2.47
CA ASN A 233 5.37 -18.44 -2.87
C ASN A 233 5.57 -18.55 -4.39
N VAL A 234 4.57 -18.21 -5.18
CA VAL A 234 4.67 -18.21 -6.65
C VAL A 234 5.58 -17.07 -7.10
N LYS A 235 6.48 -17.36 -8.06
CA LYS A 235 7.39 -16.35 -8.61
C LYS A 235 6.60 -15.20 -9.25
N GLY A 236 6.89 -13.98 -8.84
CA GLY A 236 6.22 -12.78 -9.36
C GLY A 236 5.07 -12.28 -8.50
N VAL A 237 4.69 -13.02 -7.45
CA VAL A 237 3.76 -12.53 -6.42
C VAL A 237 4.39 -11.36 -5.67
N ILE A 238 3.61 -10.31 -5.43
CA ILE A 238 3.99 -9.09 -4.73
C ILE A 238 3.06 -8.81 -3.55
N GLU A 239 3.40 -7.86 -2.69
CA GLU A 239 2.64 -7.57 -1.46
C GLU A 239 1.16 -7.25 -1.72
N SER A 240 0.85 -6.51 -2.78
CA SER A 240 -0.54 -6.18 -3.12
C SER A 240 -1.40 -7.39 -3.49
N ASP A 241 -0.78 -8.51 -3.85
CA ASP A 241 -1.48 -9.75 -4.19
C ASP A 241 -2.07 -10.48 -2.99
N ASN A 242 -1.73 -10.07 -1.75
CA ASN A 242 -2.31 -10.63 -0.52
C ASN A 242 -3.84 -10.43 -0.43
N ASP A 243 -4.39 -9.53 -1.23
CA ASP A 243 -5.83 -9.34 -1.40
C ASP A 243 -6.22 -9.49 -2.88
N THR A 244 -6.21 -10.70 -3.38
CA THR A 244 -6.63 -11.02 -4.75
C THR A 244 -8.02 -11.68 -4.72
N GLY A 245 -9.05 -10.90 -5.07
CA GLY A 245 -10.42 -11.38 -5.19
C GLY A 245 -10.60 -12.33 -6.37
N ILE A 246 -11.38 -13.38 -6.15
CA ILE A 246 -11.75 -14.38 -7.18
C ILE A 246 -13.17 -14.15 -7.67
N THR A 247 -14.11 -13.90 -6.75
CA THR A 247 -15.51 -13.64 -7.10
C THR A 247 -16.05 -12.50 -6.27
N TRP A 248 -16.84 -11.63 -6.91
CA TRP A 248 -17.55 -10.55 -6.23
C TRP A 248 -18.87 -10.22 -6.89
N VAL A 249 -19.72 -9.54 -6.12
CA VAL A 249 -20.99 -8.98 -6.57
C VAL A 249 -21.05 -7.48 -6.24
N LYS A 250 -21.85 -6.77 -7.05
CA LYS A 250 -22.00 -5.32 -6.92
C LYS A 250 -23.36 -4.87 -7.45
N ASP A 251 -24.02 -3.94 -6.74
CA ASP A 251 -25.13 -3.20 -7.32
C ASP A 251 -24.60 -2.09 -8.24
N VAL A 252 -25.23 -1.91 -9.40
CA VAL A 252 -24.86 -0.91 -10.40
C VAL A 252 -26.12 -0.14 -10.81
N GLY A 253 -26.39 0.97 -10.17
CA GLY A 253 -27.68 1.66 -10.34
C GLY A 253 -28.82 0.76 -9.86
N LYS A 254 -29.73 0.40 -10.75
CA LYS A 254 -30.82 -0.56 -10.48
C LYS A 254 -30.45 -2.00 -10.86
N GLY A 255 -29.36 -2.19 -11.61
CA GLY A 255 -28.87 -3.49 -12.08
C GLY A 255 -27.77 -4.06 -11.18
N ARG A 256 -27.13 -5.14 -11.67
CA ARG A 256 -26.21 -5.94 -10.84
C ARG A 256 -25.06 -6.49 -11.68
N LEU A 257 -23.89 -6.56 -11.04
CA LEU A 257 -22.74 -7.28 -11.56
C LEU A 257 -22.49 -8.55 -10.73
N PHE A 258 -22.28 -9.66 -11.41
CA PHE A 258 -21.60 -10.85 -10.90
C PHE A 258 -20.31 -11.05 -11.70
N TYR A 259 -19.18 -11.15 -11.03
CA TYR A 259 -17.89 -11.47 -11.67
C TYR A 259 -17.26 -12.67 -10.98
N CYS A 260 -16.69 -13.58 -11.80
CA CYS A 260 -15.87 -14.69 -11.32
C CYS A 260 -14.61 -14.82 -12.18
N SER A 261 -13.44 -14.83 -11.53
CA SER A 261 -12.13 -14.95 -12.17
C SER A 261 -11.82 -16.35 -12.69
N LEU A 262 -12.56 -17.38 -12.26
CA LEU A 262 -12.37 -18.76 -12.70
C LEU A 262 -12.95 -18.97 -14.10
N GLY A 263 -12.16 -19.49 -15.04
CA GLY A 263 -12.65 -19.74 -16.41
C GLY A 263 -11.57 -19.71 -17.49
N HIS A 264 -10.28 -19.71 -17.14
CA HIS A 264 -9.21 -19.86 -18.12
C HIS A 264 -9.18 -21.30 -18.67
N ASN A 265 -9.18 -22.29 -17.77
CA ASN A 265 -9.13 -23.72 -18.14
C ASN A 265 -10.53 -24.28 -18.43
N ASN A 266 -10.62 -25.22 -19.39
CA ASN A 266 -11.88 -25.86 -19.78
C ASN A 266 -12.57 -26.59 -18.62
N GLU A 267 -11.78 -27.21 -17.75
CA GLU A 267 -12.21 -28.05 -16.62
C GLU A 267 -13.02 -27.26 -15.59
N ILE A 268 -12.84 -25.94 -15.53
CA ILE A 268 -13.61 -25.06 -14.65
C ILE A 268 -15.10 -25.20 -14.90
N PHE A 269 -15.51 -25.21 -16.18
CA PHE A 269 -16.91 -25.37 -16.58
C PHE A 269 -17.36 -26.87 -16.74
N MET A 270 -16.55 -27.77 -16.16
CA MET A 270 -16.86 -29.19 -15.97
C MET A 270 -16.86 -29.58 -14.49
N THR A 271 -16.90 -28.58 -13.58
CA THR A 271 -16.80 -28.75 -12.13
C THR A 271 -18.09 -28.31 -11.46
N ALA A 272 -18.85 -29.27 -10.88
CA ALA A 272 -20.21 -29.06 -10.40
C ALA A 272 -20.36 -27.89 -9.39
N PRO A 273 -19.57 -27.74 -8.32
CA PRO A 273 -19.72 -26.59 -7.42
C PRO A 273 -19.50 -25.24 -8.11
N ILE A 274 -18.61 -25.19 -9.11
CA ILE A 274 -18.32 -23.96 -9.85
C ILE A 274 -19.49 -23.62 -10.78
N LEU A 275 -20.03 -24.59 -11.49
CA LEU A 275 -21.22 -24.38 -12.35
C LEU A 275 -22.45 -23.94 -11.54
N GLU A 276 -22.65 -24.51 -10.36
CA GLU A 276 -23.74 -24.07 -9.47
C GLU A 276 -23.48 -22.64 -8.93
N HIS A 277 -22.23 -22.30 -8.66
CA HIS A 277 -21.86 -20.92 -8.28
C HIS A 277 -22.16 -19.93 -9.41
N TYR A 278 -21.83 -20.27 -10.66
CA TYR A 278 -22.18 -19.45 -11.82
C TYR A 278 -23.70 -19.34 -12.00
N LEU A 279 -24.48 -20.43 -11.87
CA LEU A 279 -25.94 -20.38 -11.93
C LEU A 279 -26.52 -19.39 -10.92
N ARG A 280 -26.05 -19.45 -9.67
CA ARG A 280 -26.48 -18.56 -8.59
C ARG A 280 -26.12 -17.11 -8.91
N GLY A 281 -24.91 -16.85 -9.40
CA GLY A 281 -24.45 -15.53 -9.81
C GLY A 281 -25.24 -14.95 -11.00
N ILE A 282 -25.56 -15.77 -11.98
CA ILE A 282 -26.39 -15.39 -13.14
C ILE A 282 -27.81 -15.05 -12.70
N GLN A 283 -28.46 -15.88 -11.85
CA GLN A 283 -29.80 -15.59 -11.35
C GLN A 283 -29.81 -14.34 -10.42
N PHE A 284 -28.75 -14.11 -9.66
CA PHE A 284 -28.58 -12.86 -8.94
C PHE A 284 -28.51 -11.67 -9.92
N ALA A 285 -27.67 -11.73 -10.95
CA ALA A 285 -27.54 -10.66 -11.94
C ALA A 285 -28.88 -10.41 -12.66
N ALA A 286 -29.64 -11.47 -12.98
CA ALA A 286 -30.98 -11.38 -13.56
C ALA A 286 -32.02 -10.74 -12.61
N GLY A 287 -31.73 -10.66 -11.31
CA GLY A 287 -32.64 -10.13 -10.29
C GLY A 287 -33.64 -11.14 -9.74
N ASP A 288 -33.49 -12.42 -10.06
CA ASP A 288 -34.37 -13.49 -9.59
C ASP A 288 -33.93 -14.09 -8.25
N PHE A 289 -32.67 -13.92 -7.88
CA PHE A 289 -32.08 -14.43 -6.65
C PHE A 289 -31.46 -13.29 -5.85
N PRO A 290 -32.26 -12.54 -5.07
CA PRO A 290 -31.75 -11.43 -4.28
C PRO A 290 -30.86 -11.94 -3.15
N VAL A 291 -29.67 -11.39 -3.05
CA VAL A 291 -28.66 -11.72 -2.03
C VAL A 291 -28.03 -10.41 -1.51
N PRO A 292 -27.36 -10.42 -0.36
CA PRO A 292 -26.55 -9.28 0.09
C PRO A 292 -25.50 -8.88 -0.95
N THR A 293 -25.40 -7.57 -1.24
CA THR A 293 -24.42 -7.01 -2.19
C THR A 293 -23.56 -5.95 -1.57
N LYS A 294 -24.04 -5.41 -0.44
CA LYS A 294 -23.28 -4.39 0.26
C LYS A 294 -21.97 -5.03 0.71
N PRO A 295 -20.81 -4.47 0.30
CA PRO A 295 -19.59 -4.80 0.97
C PRO A 295 -19.92 -4.81 2.45
N LYS A 296 -19.64 -5.90 3.17
CA LYS A 296 -19.59 -5.77 4.61
C LYS A 296 -18.69 -4.58 4.77
N ALA A 297 -19.27 -3.46 5.21
CA ALA A 297 -18.50 -2.27 5.44
C ALA A 297 -17.21 -2.80 6.02
N SER A 298 -16.10 -2.66 5.26
CA SER A 298 -14.78 -3.07 5.77
C SER A 298 -14.89 -2.59 7.18
N VAL A 299 -14.84 -3.47 8.16
CA VAL A 299 -15.38 -3.19 9.47
C VAL A 299 -14.73 -1.90 9.91
N LYS A 300 -15.34 -0.75 9.57
CA LYS A 300 -14.87 0.60 9.89
C LYS A 300 -14.97 0.86 11.38
N GLY A 301 -15.57 -0.06 12.11
CA GLY A 301 -15.50 -0.12 13.55
C GLY A 301 -14.47 -1.13 14.06
N SER A 302 -14.07 -2.13 13.29
CA SER A 302 -12.87 -2.94 13.56
C SER A 302 -11.62 -2.29 12.97
N GLY A 303 -11.75 -1.30 12.08
CA GLY A 303 -10.66 -0.65 11.38
C GLY A 303 -9.55 -0.24 12.33
N MET A 304 -9.79 0.71 13.21
CA MET A 304 -8.75 1.19 14.13
C MET A 304 -8.37 0.13 15.17
N GLU A 305 -9.32 -0.53 15.83
CA GLU A 305 -9.04 -1.54 16.86
C GLU A 305 -8.34 -2.78 16.30
N GLN A 306 -8.77 -3.30 15.15
CA GLN A 306 -8.11 -4.44 14.50
C GLN A 306 -6.75 -4.06 13.92
N GLN A 307 -6.60 -2.87 13.35
CA GLN A 307 -5.30 -2.37 12.92
C GLN A 307 -4.37 -2.22 14.11
N LEU A 308 -4.84 -1.65 15.23
CA LEU A 308 -4.07 -1.53 16.46
C LEU A 308 -3.68 -2.90 17.03
N ALA A 309 -4.58 -3.87 17.03
CA ALA A 309 -4.26 -5.24 17.43
C ALA A 309 -3.14 -5.85 16.57
N LYS A 310 -3.19 -5.65 15.25
CA LYS A 310 -2.12 -6.09 14.33
C LYS A 310 -0.83 -5.30 14.53
N ILE A 311 -0.90 -3.99 14.77
CA ILE A 311 0.28 -3.15 15.08
C ILE A 311 0.93 -3.62 16.38
N LYS A 312 0.16 -3.93 17.43
CA LYS A 312 0.67 -4.42 18.72
C LYS A 312 1.39 -5.76 18.58
N THR A 313 0.91 -6.63 17.70
CA THR A 313 1.51 -7.96 17.47
C THR A 313 2.56 -7.98 16.36
N TYR A 314 2.72 -6.88 15.60
CA TYR A 314 3.64 -6.76 14.47
C TYR A 314 5.10 -6.98 14.89
N ASP A 315 5.82 -7.80 14.11
CA ASP A 315 7.26 -7.97 14.23
C ASP A 315 7.97 -7.77 12.88
N PHE A 316 9.29 -7.61 12.91
CA PHE A 316 10.07 -7.49 11.69
C PHE A 316 9.95 -8.75 10.84
N GLY A 317 9.64 -8.57 9.56
CA GLY A 317 9.37 -9.65 8.62
C GLY A 317 7.88 -9.97 8.41
N ASP A 318 7.00 -9.50 9.30
CA ASP A 318 5.55 -9.60 9.10
C ASP A 318 5.06 -8.65 8.01
N SER A 319 3.85 -8.89 7.50
CA SER A 319 3.19 -7.97 6.55
C SER A 319 2.98 -6.58 7.17
N ARG A 320 3.42 -5.57 6.45
CA ARG A 320 3.28 -4.17 6.85
C ARG A 320 1.94 -3.55 6.46
N LEU A 321 1.00 -4.34 5.93
CA LEU A 321 -0.26 -3.83 5.39
C LEU A 321 -1.02 -3.00 6.43
N ALA A 322 -1.21 -3.52 7.66
CA ALA A 322 -1.91 -2.80 8.72
C ALA A 322 -1.23 -1.48 9.11
N LEU A 323 0.12 -1.45 9.09
CA LEU A 323 0.90 -0.24 9.37
C LEU A 323 0.70 0.80 8.27
N THR A 324 0.72 0.35 7.00
CA THR A 324 0.54 1.22 5.84
C THR A 324 -0.86 1.82 5.81
N GLU A 325 -1.89 0.98 6.01
CA GLU A 325 -3.29 1.42 6.08
C GLU A 325 -3.50 2.45 7.19
N PHE A 326 -2.94 2.20 8.38
CA PHE A 326 -3.05 3.13 9.50
C PHE A 326 -2.34 4.46 9.23
N SER A 327 -1.14 4.43 8.62
CA SER A 327 -0.44 5.65 8.17
C SER A 327 -1.23 6.41 7.10
N ASP A 328 -1.94 5.71 6.20
CA ASP A 328 -2.79 6.33 5.18
C ASP A 328 -4.00 7.04 5.80
N GLU A 329 -4.62 6.44 6.83
CA GLU A 329 -5.71 7.09 7.57
C GLU A 329 -5.21 8.33 8.31
N ILE A 330 -4.03 8.30 8.94
CA ILE A 330 -3.39 9.48 9.53
C ILE A 330 -3.19 10.57 8.46
N ARG A 331 -2.71 10.23 7.26
CA ARG A 331 -2.53 11.19 6.17
C ARG A 331 -3.84 11.83 5.71
N LYS A 332 -4.93 11.06 5.64
CA LYS A 332 -6.28 11.57 5.33
C LYS A 332 -6.83 12.52 6.40
N ALA A 333 -6.32 12.42 7.63
CA ALA A 333 -6.68 13.27 8.75
C ALA A 333 -5.86 14.57 8.81
N TYR A 334 -4.86 14.78 7.95
CA TYR A 334 -4.09 16.01 7.93
C TYR A 334 -4.99 17.23 7.70
N GLY A 335 -4.75 18.27 8.50
CA GLY A 335 -5.59 19.47 8.52
C GLY A 335 -6.86 19.36 9.38
N LYS A 336 -7.09 18.21 10.04
CA LYS A 336 -8.24 17.97 10.91
C LYS A 336 -7.76 17.62 12.34
N PRO A 337 -7.48 18.61 13.20
CA PRO A 337 -6.87 18.39 14.50
C PRO A 337 -7.62 17.39 15.41
N GLU A 338 -8.95 17.42 15.41
CA GLU A 338 -9.77 16.53 16.24
C GLU A 338 -9.73 15.06 15.77
N GLU A 339 -9.50 14.83 14.47
CA GLU A 339 -9.26 13.47 13.95
C GLU A 339 -7.87 13.00 14.31
N LEU A 340 -6.84 13.84 14.16
CA LEU A 340 -5.46 13.51 14.50
C LEU A 340 -5.28 13.15 15.98
N LYS A 341 -6.00 13.81 16.89
CA LYS A 341 -5.99 13.48 18.32
C LYS A 341 -6.40 12.03 18.60
N LYS A 342 -7.35 11.48 17.82
CA LYS A 342 -7.79 10.08 17.96
C LYS A 342 -6.66 9.11 17.60
N TYR A 343 -5.94 9.41 16.51
CA TYR A 343 -4.79 8.61 16.09
C TYR A 343 -3.61 8.74 17.07
N GLU A 344 -3.36 9.93 17.60
CA GLU A 344 -2.36 10.16 18.64
C GLU A 344 -2.66 9.32 19.87
N ALA A 345 -3.91 9.36 20.39
CA ALA A 345 -4.34 8.56 21.53
C ALA A 345 -4.18 7.06 21.28
N ALA A 346 -4.51 6.59 20.07
CA ALA A 346 -4.35 5.20 19.67
C ALA A 346 -2.89 4.75 19.64
N LEU A 347 -1.98 5.59 19.16
CA LEU A 347 -0.54 5.31 19.16
C LEU A 347 0.05 5.33 20.58
N ILE A 348 -0.45 6.20 21.46
CA ILE A 348 -0.11 6.22 22.89
C ILE A 348 -0.52 4.88 23.53
N ASP A 349 -1.70 4.35 23.21
CA ASP A 349 -2.16 3.04 23.68
C ASP A 349 -1.25 1.90 23.22
N VAL A 350 -0.74 1.93 21.98
CA VAL A 350 0.29 0.96 21.53
C VAL A 350 1.53 1.04 22.39
N LEU A 351 2.02 2.24 22.74
CA LEU A 351 3.24 2.41 23.53
C LEU A 351 3.08 1.94 24.98
N THR A 352 1.88 2.07 25.56
CA THR A 352 1.58 1.68 26.95
C THR A 352 1.21 0.22 27.10
N SER A 353 0.92 -0.48 25.99
CA SER A 353 0.57 -1.90 25.98
C SER A 353 1.80 -2.82 25.97
N ASP A 354 1.55 -4.12 25.96
CA ASP A 354 2.53 -5.19 25.75
C ASP A 354 2.95 -5.38 24.27
N ALA A 355 2.73 -4.35 23.44
CA ALA A 355 3.08 -4.38 22.03
C ALA A 355 4.57 -4.74 21.81
N LYS A 356 4.82 -5.52 20.76
CA LYS A 356 6.18 -5.89 20.35
C LYS A 356 7.03 -4.68 20.01
N TYR A 357 8.34 -4.85 20.05
CA TYR A 357 9.32 -3.79 19.74
C TYR A 357 9.03 -3.08 18.41
N ALA A 358 8.79 -3.84 17.33
CA ALA A 358 8.55 -3.29 16.00
C ALA A 358 7.25 -2.46 15.93
N GLY A 359 6.19 -2.88 16.66
CA GLY A 359 4.94 -2.12 16.80
C GLY A 359 5.15 -0.80 17.56
N LYS A 360 5.92 -0.83 18.67
CA LYS A 360 6.29 0.39 19.42
C LYS A 360 7.16 1.34 18.60
N GLN A 361 8.10 0.79 17.82
CA GLN A 361 8.92 1.60 16.91
C GLN A 361 8.07 2.30 15.85
N TYR A 362 7.11 1.59 15.27
CA TYR A 362 6.15 2.18 14.33
C TYR A 362 5.36 3.30 14.99
N ALA A 363 4.82 3.08 16.21
CA ALA A 363 4.06 4.11 16.93
C ALA A 363 4.90 5.37 17.21
N CYS A 364 6.15 5.22 17.66
CA CYS A 364 7.07 6.35 17.84
C CYS A 364 7.33 7.11 16.53
N ARG A 365 7.43 6.39 15.39
CA ARG A 365 7.63 7.02 14.09
C ARG A 365 6.43 7.86 13.66
N GLU A 366 5.22 7.36 13.84
CA GLU A 366 4.01 8.13 13.51
C GLU A 366 3.83 9.32 14.49
N LEU A 367 4.09 9.12 15.79
CA LEU A 367 4.07 10.21 16.78
C LEU A 367 5.12 11.30 16.51
N SER A 368 6.22 10.98 15.82
CA SER A 368 7.17 12.01 15.38
C SER A 368 6.57 13.00 14.38
N ILE A 369 5.43 12.66 13.77
CA ILE A 369 4.75 13.46 12.74
C ILE A 369 3.54 14.17 13.33
N ILE A 370 2.70 13.44 14.11
CA ILE A 370 1.43 13.96 14.61
C ILE A 370 1.40 14.22 16.11
N GLY A 371 2.46 13.82 16.84
CA GLY A 371 2.51 13.91 18.30
C GLY A 371 2.44 15.36 18.80
N THR A 372 1.76 15.54 19.91
CA THR A 372 1.62 16.78 20.64
C THR A 372 2.14 16.61 22.08
N ASP A 373 1.93 17.60 22.93
CA ASP A 373 2.24 17.51 24.37
C ASP A 373 1.58 16.30 25.05
N GLN A 374 0.50 15.73 24.48
CA GLN A 374 -0.17 14.53 25.00
C GLN A 374 0.71 13.27 24.89
N SER A 375 1.55 13.17 23.86
CA SER A 375 2.48 12.05 23.67
C SER A 375 3.73 12.13 24.56
N VAL A 376 4.05 13.32 25.08
CA VAL A 376 5.32 13.54 25.81
C VAL A 376 5.47 12.65 27.05
N PRO A 377 4.44 12.47 27.93
CA PRO A 377 4.61 11.66 29.14
C PRO A 377 4.97 10.19 28.85
N VAL A 378 4.32 9.56 27.88
CA VAL A 378 4.59 8.14 27.54
C VAL A 378 5.98 7.99 26.91
N LEU A 379 6.33 8.87 25.97
CA LEU A 379 7.64 8.87 25.34
C LEU A 379 8.76 9.17 26.34
N ALA A 380 8.54 10.08 27.29
CA ALA A 380 9.46 10.38 28.37
C ALA A 380 9.73 9.18 29.29
N GLY A 381 8.69 8.39 29.58
CA GLY A 381 8.80 7.13 30.33
C GLY A 381 9.72 6.09 29.67
N MET A 382 9.89 6.16 28.36
CA MET A 382 10.74 5.24 27.61
C MET A 382 12.21 5.69 27.52
N LEU A 383 12.53 6.95 27.86
CA LEU A 383 13.85 7.55 27.65
C LEU A 383 14.99 6.89 28.44
N THR A 384 14.70 6.35 29.62
CA THR A 384 15.70 5.68 30.47
C THR A 384 15.85 4.18 30.18
N ASN A 385 14.99 3.63 29.35
CA ASN A 385 15.06 2.24 28.91
C ASN A 385 16.07 2.10 27.76
N GLN A 386 17.07 1.24 27.93
CA GLN A 386 18.16 1.07 26.94
C GLN A 386 17.66 0.54 25.58
N GLU A 387 16.56 -0.19 25.56
CA GLU A 387 15.96 -0.77 24.35
C GLU A 387 15.09 0.25 23.58
N TYR A 388 14.33 1.08 24.32
CA TYR A 388 13.31 1.94 23.72
C TYR A 388 13.72 3.41 23.62
N SER A 389 14.83 3.81 24.28
CA SER A 389 15.27 5.20 24.34
C SER A 389 15.43 5.84 22.95
N ASP A 390 16.01 5.13 22.01
CA ASP A 390 16.29 5.67 20.67
C ASP A 390 15.00 6.00 19.89
N MET A 391 13.99 5.11 19.93
CA MET A 391 12.73 5.37 19.25
C MET A 391 11.91 6.48 19.92
N ALA A 392 11.95 6.56 21.25
CA ALA A 392 11.30 7.64 22.00
C ALA A 392 11.93 9.00 21.69
N ARG A 393 13.26 9.08 21.67
CA ARG A 393 13.99 10.31 21.31
C ARG A 393 13.69 10.74 19.88
N TYR A 394 13.63 9.78 18.93
CA TYR A 394 13.27 10.06 17.53
C TYR A 394 11.92 10.80 17.42
N ALA A 395 10.94 10.40 18.22
CA ALA A 395 9.65 11.08 18.27
C ALA A 395 9.76 12.45 18.96
N LEU A 396 10.33 12.49 20.15
CA LEU A 396 10.43 13.70 20.97
C LEU A 396 11.25 14.83 20.31
N GLU A 397 12.29 14.49 19.55
CA GLU A 397 13.08 15.50 18.82
C GLU A 397 12.22 16.33 17.84
N ARG A 398 11.16 15.75 17.30
CA ARG A 398 10.29 16.34 16.28
C ARG A 398 9.01 16.95 16.82
N ILE A 399 8.56 16.51 17.98
CA ILE A 399 7.40 17.11 18.66
C ILE A 399 7.81 18.51 19.16
N PRO A 400 7.09 19.57 18.77
CA PRO A 400 7.39 20.93 19.20
C PRO A 400 7.02 21.15 20.68
N GLY A 401 7.51 22.19 21.27
CA GLY A 401 7.09 22.67 22.60
C GLY A 401 8.10 22.44 23.71
N GLU A 402 7.90 23.18 24.81
CA GLU A 402 8.75 23.15 25.99
C GLU A 402 8.53 21.93 26.89
N ALA A 403 7.38 21.27 26.78
CA ALA A 403 7.11 20.03 27.51
C ALA A 403 8.15 18.96 27.19
N VAL A 404 8.55 18.84 25.93
CA VAL A 404 9.58 17.92 25.46
C VAL A 404 10.96 18.27 26.07
N ASN A 405 11.34 19.54 26.07
CA ASN A 405 12.62 20.00 26.63
C ASN A 405 12.69 19.63 28.12
N LYS A 406 11.62 19.90 28.88
CA LYS A 406 11.53 19.55 30.30
C LYS A 406 11.65 18.04 30.53
N ALA A 407 10.99 17.25 29.69
CA ALA A 407 11.03 15.79 29.79
C ALA A 407 12.44 15.23 29.52
N LEU A 408 13.11 15.71 28.47
CA LEU A 408 14.49 15.32 28.15
C LEU A 408 15.48 15.73 29.25
N VAL A 409 15.38 16.95 29.80
CA VAL A 409 16.23 17.40 30.92
C VAL A 409 16.00 16.52 32.16
N ALA A 410 14.74 16.22 32.50
CA ALA A 410 14.44 15.34 33.63
C ALA A 410 14.94 13.90 33.42
N ALA A 411 14.93 13.41 32.19
CA ALA A 411 15.46 12.08 31.88
C ALA A 411 17.00 12.04 31.90
N LEU A 412 17.68 13.12 31.53
CA LEU A 412 19.14 13.21 31.49
C LEU A 412 19.78 12.90 32.86
N THR A 413 19.16 13.34 33.97
CA THR A 413 19.66 13.10 35.34
C THR A 413 19.51 11.64 35.81
N LYS A 414 18.61 10.88 35.16
CA LYS A 414 18.28 9.48 35.53
C LYS A 414 18.86 8.46 34.56
N ALA A 415 19.15 8.88 33.34
CA ALA A 415 19.63 7.99 32.28
C ALA A 415 21.12 7.67 32.46
N GLU A 416 21.50 6.48 32.00
CA GLU A 416 22.87 5.99 32.00
C GLU A 416 23.25 5.42 30.63
N GLY A 417 24.54 5.18 30.40
CA GLY A 417 25.06 4.54 29.20
C GLY A 417 24.59 5.17 27.89
N LYS A 418 24.20 4.33 26.91
CA LYS A 418 23.77 4.78 25.59
C LYS A 418 22.55 5.70 25.61
N ALA A 419 21.59 5.44 26.51
CA ALA A 419 20.41 6.29 26.65
C ALA A 419 20.79 7.72 27.06
N LYS A 420 21.71 7.90 28.00
CA LYS A 420 22.21 9.22 28.42
C LYS A 420 22.88 9.96 27.28
N ILE A 421 23.78 9.29 26.56
CA ILE A 421 24.46 9.85 25.39
C ILE A 421 23.43 10.33 24.36
N GLY A 422 22.41 9.49 24.08
CA GLY A 422 21.34 9.83 23.17
C GLY A 422 20.53 11.05 23.61
N ILE A 423 20.16 11.16 24.89
CA ILE A 423 19.41 12.30 25.43
C ILE A 423 20.24 13.58 25.32
N VAL A 424 21.54 13.54 25.61
CA VAL A 424 22.45 14.67 25.43
C VAL A 424 22.43 15.15 23.97
N ASN A 425 22.52 14.23 23.02
CA ASN A 425 22.45 14.57 21.60
C ASN A 425 21.10 15.21 21.24
N SER A 426 19.96 14.65 21.69
CA SER A 426 18.63 15.18 21.43
C SER A 426 18.44 16.60 21.99
N LEU A 427 18.96 16.88 23.19
CA LEU A 427 18.94 18.20 23.79
C LEU A 427 19.78 19.20 22.99
N GLY A 428 20.91 18.75 22.45
CA GLY A 428 21.75 19.56 21.55
C GLY A 428 21.02 19.87 20.23
N GLU A 429 20.42 18.87 19.58
CA GLU A 429 19.65 19.06 18.33
C GLU A 429 18.48 20.04 18.52
N ARG A 430 17.81 19.99 19.65
CA ARG A 430 16.72 20.91 19.99
C ARG A 430 17.21 22.31 20.42
N GLY A 431 18.52 22.50 20.62
CA GLY A 431 19.07 23.75 21.12
C GLY A 431 18.56 24.11 22.52
N CYS A 432 18.35 23.11 23.38
CA CYS A 432 17.74 23.30 24.70
C CYS A 432 18.64 24.03 25.66
N VAL A 433 18.52 25.35 25.76
CA VAL A 433 19.33 26.20 26.64
C VAL A 433 19.19 25.78 28.11
N ALA A 434 18.01 25.38 28.56
CA ALA A 434 17.78 24.94 29.93
C ALA A 434 18.60 23.68 30.33
N ALA A 435 19.10 22.92 29.36
CA ALA A 435 19.92 21.73 29.60
C ALA A 435 21.42 22.06 29.78
N THR A 436 21.86 23.27 29.48
CA THR A 436 23.28 23.63 29.38
C THR A 436 24.09 23.24 30.62
N ALA A 437 23.57 23.53 31.81
CA ALA A 437 24.26 23.25 33.07
C ALA A 437 24.44 21.75 33.34
N GLU A 438 23.42 20.95 33.02
CA GLU A 438 23.46 19.49 33.19
C GLU A 438 24.36 18.82 32.13
N ILE A 439 24.34 19.30 30.89
CA ILE A 439 25.22 18.83 29.83
C ILE A 439 26.67 19.18 30.12
N ALA A 440 26.95 20.39 30.67
CA ALA A 440 28.29 20.81 31.04
C ALA A 440 28.96 19.86 32.06
N LYS A 441 28.18 19.25 32.97
CA LYS A 441 28.71 18.24 33.92
C LYS A 441 29.20 16.97 33.20
N CYS A 442 28.76 16.73 31.97
CA CYS A 442 29.14 15.57 31.19
C CYS A 442 30.38 15.81 30.29
N THR A 443 30.97 17.00 30.27
CA THR A 443 32.14 17.28 29.41
C THR A 443 33.46 16.70 29.97
N GLY A 444 33.49 16.32 31.25
CA GLY A 444 34.60 15.65 31.92
C GLY A 444 34.22 14.24 32.37
N GLY A 445 35.22 13.39 32.57
CA GLY A 445 35.00 12.03 33.08
C GLY A 445 35.62 10.94 32.23
N SER A 446 35.40 9.67 32.62
CA SER A 446 35.99 8.51 31.96
C SER A 446 35.25 8.04 30.70
N ASP A 447 33.96 8.38 30.57
CA ASP A 447 33.15 8.01 29.38
C ASP A 447 33.41 9.02 28.23
N LYS A 448 34.34 8.66 27.37
CA LYS A 448 34.74 9.51 26.23
C LYS A 448 33.59 9.74 25.21
N MET A 449 32.67 8.76 25.08
CA MET A 449 31.51 8.91 24.20
C MET A 449 30.54 9.95 24.75
N LEU A 450 30.25 9.92 26.04
CA LEU A 450 29.41 10.91 26.70
C LEU A 450 30.05 12.30 26.68
N CYS A 451 31.35 12.41 26.96
CA CYS A 451 32.10 13.69 26.90
C CYS A 451 31.99 14.27 25.48
N GLY A 452 32.25 13.49 24.46
CA GLY A 452 32.14 13.92 23.06
C GLY A 452 30.74 14.40 22.68
N ALA A 453 29.70 13.67 23.09
CA ALA A 453 28.32 14.06 22.87
C ALA A 453 27.97 15.38 23.60
N ALA A 454 28.44 15.56 24.83
CA ALA A 454 28.21 16.77 25.61
C ALA A 454 28.86 17.99 24.96
N ILE A 455 30.12 17.88 24.53
CA ILE A 455 30.84 18.97 23.84
C ILE A 455 30.09 19.33 22.55
N SER A 456 29.68 18.32 21.73
CA SER A 456 28.93 18.55 20.50
C SER A 456 27.57 19.21 20.76
N ALA A 457 26.85 18.78 21.80
CA ALA A 457 25.55 19.33 22.18
C ALA A 457 25.66 20.79 22.62
N LEU A 458 26.67 21.15 23.44
CA LEU A 458 26.93 22.53 23.85
C LEU A 458 27.21 23.43 22.64
N GLY A 459 27.93 22.92 21.63
CA GLY A 459 28.17 23.65 20.38
C GLY A 459 26.87 23.95 19.63
N LYS A 460 25.94 23.00 19.58
CA LYS A 460 24.61 23.15 18.92
C LYS A 460 23.66 24.07 19.70
N ILE A 461 23.72 24.04 21.04
CA ILE A 461 22.98 24.96 21.90
C ILE A 461 23.45 26.40 21.68
N GLY A 462 24.75 26.66 21.69
CA GLY A 462 25.38 27.92 21.28
C GLY A 462 24.99 29.13 22.11
N CYS A 463 24.57 29.00 23.38
CA CYS A 463 24.33 30.10 24.28
C CYS A 463 25.62 30.52 25.05
N ALA A 464 25.59 31.64 25.71
CA ALA A 464 26.76 32.16 26.45
C ALA A 464 27.29 31.16 27.49
N ASP A 465 26.40 30.49 28.23
CA ASP A 465 26.81 29.50 29.23
C ASP A 465 27.37 28.22 28.59
N ALA A 466 26.88 27.84 27.42
CA ALA A 466 27.41 26.71 26.64
C ALA A 466 28.87 27.02 26.19
N VAL A 467 29.11 28.24 25.70
CA VAL A 467 30.46 28.68 25.32
C VAL A 467 31.41 28.67 26.53
N LYS A 468 30.96 29.15 27.69
CA LYS A 468 31.71 29.11 28.93
C LYS A 468 32.11 27.69 29.35
N ALA A 469 31.17 26.74 29.20
CA ALA A 469 31.44 25.34 29.49
C ALA A 469 32.43 24.74 28.47
N LEU A 470 32.34 25.13 27.19
CA LEU A 470 33.29 24.72 26.16
C LEU A 470 34.69 25.30 26.38
N ASP A 471 34.80 26.57 26.80
CA ASP A 471 36.09 27.17 27.14
C ASP A 471 36.75 26.41 28.30
N ALA A 472 36.00 26.09 29.36
CA ALA A 472 36.50 25.27 30.47
C ALA A 472 36.92 23.86 30.05
N ALA A 473 36.15 23.26 29.14
CA ALA A 473 36.47 21.94 28.56
C ALA A 473 37.76 22.01 27.70
N LEU A 474 38.00 23.12 26.99
CA LEU A 474 39.20 23.33 26.18
C LEU A 474 40.47 23.46 27.07
N GLU A 475 40.36 24.12 28.21
CA GLU A 475 41.47 24.25 29.16
C GLU A 475 41.89 22.91 29.77
N SER A 476 40.92 22.03 30.02
CA SER A 476 41.17 20.74 30.67
C SER A 476 41.40 19.57 29.66
N ALA A 477 41.13 19.78 28.38
CA ALA A 477 41.22 18.72 27.35
C ALA A 477 42.69 18.40 27.01
N PRO A 478 43.04 17.11 26.84
CA PRO A 478 44.29 16.70 26.23
C PRO A 478 44.40 17.25 24.80
N ASP A 479 45.62 17.48 24.28
CA ASP A 479 45.82 18.08 22.97
C ASP A 479 45.15 17.33 21.83
N ASN A 480 45.08 16.00 21.89
CA ASN A 480 44.38 15.14 20.90
C ASN A 480 42.86 15.25 20.94
N GLU A 481 42.27 15.79 22.01
CA GLU A 481 40.80 15.95 22.16
C GLU A 481 40.37 17.42 21.93
N LYS A 482 41.26 18.37 21.92
CA LYS A 482 40.96 19.81 21.70
C LYS A 482 40.26 20.10 20.38
N THR A 483 40.52 19.30 19.36
CA THR A 483 39.89 19.49 18.03
C THR A 483 38.36 19.44 18.09
N LEU A 484 37.80 18.55 18.92
CA LEU A 484 36.35 18.44 19.10
C LEU A 484 35.77 19.68 19.76
N VAL A 485 36.49 20.24 20.75
CA VAL A 485 36.04 21.46 21.45
C VAL A 485 36.13 22.67 20.52
N TYR A 486 37.17 22.78 19.72
CA TYR A 486 37.28 23.83 18.71
C TYR A 486 36.13 23.79 17.68
N ASP A 487 35.77 22.61 17.22
CA ASP A 487 34.62 22.42 16.32
C ASP A 487 33.30 22.85 16.98
N ALA A 488 33.11 22.50 18.25
CA ALA A 488 31.94 22.91 19.01
C ALA A 488 31.88 24.43 19.23
N LEU A 489 33.00 25.08 19.50
CA LEU A 489 33.07 26.54 19.62
C LEU A 489 32.80 27.26 18.31
N LEU A 490 33.27 26.72 17.19
CA LEU A 490 32.92 27.24 15.84
C LEU A 490 31.42 27.12 15.58
N LYS A 491 30.80 25.98 15.87
CA LYS A 491 29.34 25.77 15.75
C LYS A 491 28.54 26.71 16.64
N ALA A 492 28.99 26.93 17.90
CA ALA A 492 28.37 27.88 18.81
C ALA A 492 28.41 29.30 18.25
N ALA A 493 29.55 29.71 17.70
CA ALA A 493 29.69 31.03 17.08
C ALA A 493 28.78 31.18 15.83
N GLU A 494 28.72 30.17 14.98
CA GLU A 494 27.80 30.15 13.83
C GLU A 494 26.33 30.25 14.28
N LYS A 495 25.94 29.53 15.32
CA LYS A 495 24.59 29.59 15.92
C LYS A 495 24.28 31.00 16.42
N MET A 496 25.20 31.64 17.16
CA MET A 496 25.05 33.01 17.62
C MET A 496 24.92 34.00 16.46
N VAL A 497 25.68 33.83 15.37
CA VAL A 497 25.51 34.65 14.16
C VAL A 497 24.11 34.51 13.58
N SER A 498 23.59 33.31 13.51
CA SER A 498 22.24 33.05 13.00
C SER A 498 21.13 33.66 13.88
N GLN A 499 21.39 33.83 15.16
CA GLN A 499 20.50 34.45 16.15
C GLN A 499 20.68 35.98 16.25
N GLY A 500 21.62 36.58 15.50
CA GLY A 500 21.88 38.00 15.52
C GLY A 500 22.91 38.45 16.59
N GLU A 501 23.42 37.51 17.39
CA GLU A 501 24.40 37.77 18.46
C GLU A 501 25.85 37.93 17.94
N ARG A 502 26.01 38.69 16.87
CA ARG A 502 27.30 38.88 16.17
C ARG A 502 28.46 39.31 17.05
N PRO A 503 28.28 40.24 18.04
CA PRO A 503 29.39 40.62 18.91
C PRO A 503 29.94 39.46 19.76
N ALA A 504 29.05 38.55 20.22
CA ALA A 504 29.44 37.37 20.97
C ALA A 504 30.17 36.37 20.07
N ALA A 505 29.65 36.11 18.90
CA ALA A 505 30.29 35.24 17.89
C ALA A 505 31.68 35.73 17.47
N LEU A 506 31.83 37.04 17.24
CA LEU A 506 33.12 37.64 16.90
C LEU A 506 34.16 37.48 18.01
N ARG A 507 33.76 37.50 19.29
CA ARG A 507 34.68 37.20 20.41
C ARG A 507 35.20 35.78 20.34
N ILE A 508 34.33 34.81 20.08
CA ILE A 508 34.73 33.41 19.93
C ILE A 508 35.68 33.25 18.75
N TYR A 509 35.36 33.77 17.58
CA TYR A 509 36.20 33.66 16.39
C TYR A 509 37.58 34.31 16.62
N ARG A 510 37.65 35.47 17.30
CA ARG A 510 38.93 36.11 17.64
C ARG A 510 39.78 35.23 18.56
N ASN A 511 39.16 34.56 19.53
CA ASN A 511 39.87 33.65 20.43
C ASN A 511 40.38 32.41 19.66
N LEU A 512 39.63 31.90 18.73
CA LEU A 512 40.02 30.76 17.89
C LEU A 512 41.06 31.14 16.81
N ASN A 513 41.27 32.43 16.52
CA ASN A 513 42.27 32.89 15.55
C ASN A 513 43.63 33.26 16.19
N LYS A 514 43.88 32.85 17.44
CA LYS A 514 45.13 33.13 18.13
C LYS A 514 46.25 32.17 17.73
N GLN A 515 47.51 32.60 17.95
CA GLN A 515 48.68 31.74 17.81
C GLN A 515 48.57 30.56 18.80
N GLY A 516 48.97 29.36 18.37
CA GLY A 516 48.84 28.12 19.14
C GLY A 516 47.55 27.31 18.84
N VAL A 517 46.56 27.92 18.22
CA VAL A 517 45.37 27.18 17.70
C VAL A 517 45.71 26.54 16.36
N PRO A 518 45.26 25.31 16.06
CA PRO A 518 45.53 24.65 14.79
C PRO A 518 45.16 25.51 13.59
N GLN A 519 45.98 25.47 12.51
CA GLN A 519 45.80 26.34 11.34
C GLN A 519 44.41 26.19 10.69
N LEU A 520 43.86 24.98 10.63
CA LEU A 520 42.53 24.73 10.07
C LEU A 520 41.44 25.48 10.85
N VAL A 521 41.51 25.42 12.17
CA VAL A 521 40.55 26.12 13.06
C VAL A 521 40.67 27.64 12.91
N ARG A 522 41.89 28.17 12.83
CA ARG A 522 42.13 29.60 12.60
C ARG A 522 41.56 30.07 11.27
N THR A 523 41.71 29.26 10.22
CA THR A 523 41.16 29.56 8.89
C THR A 523 39.63 29.58 8.94
N ALA A 524 38.99 28.61 9.63
CA ALA A 524 37.54 28.58 9.82
C ALA A 524 37.05 29.79 10.62
N ALA A 525 37.76 30.15 11.68
CA ALA A 525 37.45 31.33 12.48
C ALA A 525 37.54 32.63 11.68
N LEU A 526 38.58 32.81 10.85
CA LEU A 526 38.71 33.97 9.95
C LEU A 526 37.52 34.05 8.99
N LYS A 527 37.11 32.93 8.35
CA LYS A 527 35.95 32.88 7.49
C LYS A 527 34.67 33.24 8.26
N GLY A 528 34.52 32.74 9.49
CA GLY A 528 33.41 33.07 10.36
C GLY A 528 33.36 34.56 10.72
N MET A 529 34.51 35.19 10.99
CA MET A 529 34.61 36.64 11.24
C MET A 529 34.15 37.45 10.02
N VAL A 530 34.57 37.08 8.81
CA VAL A 530 34.16 37.77 7.58
C VAL A 530 32.64 37.64 7.39
N ASN A 531 32.08 36.44 7.57
CA ASN A 531 30.64 36.21 7.46
C ASN A 531 29.83 36.99 8.51
N ALA A 532 30.34 37.08 9.75
CA ALA A 532 29.71 37.83 10.82
C ALA A 532 29.75 39.34 10.59
N ALA A 533 30.81 39.86 9.93
CA ALA A 533 30.96 41.27 9.57
C ALA A 533 30.20 41.67 8.30
N GLY A 534 30.10 40.77 7.29
CA GLY A 534 29.62 41.06 5.94
C GLY A 534 28.10 41.03 5.71
N ARG A 535 27.27 40.70 6.68
CA ARG A 535 25.80 40.74 6.57
C ARG A 535 25.19 41.90 7.37
N GLY A 536 25.63 43.11 7.04
CA GLY A 536 24.87 44.32 7.24
C GLY A 536 24.51 44.82 5.86
N GLU A 537 23.22 44.99 5.60
CA GLU A 537 22.63 45.50 4.34
C GLU A 537 22.51 44.49 3.18
N THR A 538 21.44 43.75 3.19
CA THR A 538 20.50 43.68 2.05
C THR A 538 19.13 43.42 2.64
N LYS A 539 18.31 44.46 2.66
CA LYS A 539 16.85 44.40 2.85
C LYS A 539 16.20 43.75 1.66
#